data_171b1265ce74dccc0d995c5438a50b15
#
_entry.id   171b1265ce74dccc0d995c5438a50b15
#
_cell.length_a   1.000
_cell.length_b   1.000
_cell.length_c   1.000
_cell.angle_alpha   90.00
_cell.angle_beta   90.00
_cell.angle_gamma   90.00
#
_symmetry.space_group_name_H-M   'P 1'
#
loop_
_entity.id
_entity.type
_entity.pdbx_description
1 polymer ?
#
loop_
_entity_poly.entity_id
_entity_poly.type
_entity_poly.pdbx_seq_one_letter_code
_entity_poly.pdbx_strand_id
1 'polypeptide(L)' 'MSDFKNSNWVPSEEDNLGAISECYFSITKELEILQDKVNCPDNFIYEFLGAIQKEWDHTSCKIKAKNFKNKYI' A
#
# COMPACT_ATOMS: atom_id res chain seq x y z
N MET A 1 4.40 -4.33 15.20
CA MET A 1 4.53 -3.86 15.38
C MET A 1 4.02 -3.46 15.75
N SER A 2 3.57 -3.66 15.94
CA SER A 2 3.13 -3.12 16.23
C SER A 2 3.61 -2.30 16.64
N ASP A 3 4.14 -2.32 16.67
CA ASP A 3 4.77 -1.59 17.13
C ASP A 3 5.55 -0.94 16.27
N PHE A 4 5.17 -0.74 15.16
CA PHE A 4 5.84 -0.06 14.26
C PHE A 4 6.07 1.35 14.69
N LYS A 5 5.18 1.95 15.33
CA LYS A 5 5.37 3.28 15.81
C LYS A 5 6.35 3.37 16.95
N ASN A 6 6.68 2.25 17.54
CA ASN A 6 7.68 2.23 18.57
C ASN A 6 9.00 1.80 18.03
N SER A 7 9.05 1.53 16.76
CA SER A 7 10.24 1.02 16.16
C SER A 7 11.21 2.15 15.86
N ASN A 8 12.48 1.89 16.00
CA ASN A 8 13.50 2.80 15.56
C ASN A 8 14.02 2.41 14.20
N TRP A 9 13.28 1.55 13.53
CA TRP A 9 13.71 1.06 12.23
C TRP A 9 13.72 2.18 11.21
N VAL A 10 14.80 2.26 10.46
CA VAL A 10 14.97 3.23 9.38
C VAL A 10 15.54 2.47 8.20
N PRO A 11 15.03 2.70 7.00
CA PRO A 11 15.58 1.97 5.86
C PRO A 11 17.02 2.40 5.57
N SER A 12 17.81 1.46 5.13
CA SER A 12 19.16 1.77 4.70
C SER A 12 19.08 2.42 3.32
N GLU A 13 20.19 3.03 2.93
CA GLU A 13 20.26 3.61 1.60
C GLU A 13 20.10 2.55 0.54
N GLU A 14 20.65 1.39 0.78
CA GLU A 14 20.56 0.27 -0.13
C GLU A 14 19.09 -0.17 -0.27
N ASP A 15 18.37 -0.24 0.83
CA ASP A 15 16.95 -0.59 0.79
C ASP A 15 16.16 0.45 0.01
N ASN A 16 16.46 1.73 0.21
CA ASN A 16 15.75 2.78 -0.48
C ASN A 16 15.96 2.75 -1.98
N LEU A 17 17.18 2.46 -2.40
CA LEU A 17 17.50 2.43 -3.82
C LEU A 17 17.08 1.12 -4.47
N GLY A 18 16.85 0.09 -3.69
CA GLY A 18 16.50 -1.23 -4.22
C GLY A 18 15.04 -1.56 -3.97
N ALA A 19 14.80 -2.39 -2.96
CA ALA A 19 13.49 -2.98 -2.74
C ALA A 19 12.39 -1.95 -2.55
N ILE A 20 12.66 -0.89 -1.79
CA ILE A 20 11.63 0.10 -1.53
C ILE A 20 11.27 0.85 -2.81
N SER A 21 12.27 1.26 -3.55
CA SER A 21 12.04 1.99 -4.79
C SER A 21 11.31 1.14 -5.81
N GLU A 22 11.72 -0.12 -5.92
CA GLU A 22 11.09 -1.04 -6.86
C GLU A 22 9.64 -1.28 -6.49
N CYS A 23 9.38 -1.44 -5.20
CA CYS A 23 8.01 -1.66 -4.75
C CYS A 23 7.15 -0.44 -5.03
N TYR A 24 7.69 0.73 -4.78
CA TYR A 24 6.98 1.98 -5.04
C TYR A 24 6.57 2.07 -6.52
N PHE A 25 7.51 1.80 -7.40
CA PHE A 25 7.22 1.88 -8.84
C PHE A 25 6.24 0.79 -9.27
N SER A 26 6.36 -0.39 -8.71
CA SER A 26 5.43 -1.47 -9.04
C SER A 26 4.01 -1.12 -8.63
N ILE A 27 3.85 -0.58 -7.44
CA ILE A 27 2.52 -0.20 -6.97
C ILE A 27 1.95 0.90 -7.82
N THR A 28 2.76 1.90 -8.15
CA THR A 28 2.30 3.02 -8.96
C THR A 28 1.86 2.52 -10.34
N LYS A 29 2.62 1.62 -10.91
CA LYS A 29 2.30 1.09 -12.22
C LYS A 29 1.00 0.29 -12.18
N GLU A 30 0.80 -0.49 -11.11
CA GLU A 30 -0.43 -1.25 -10.98
C GLU A 30 -1.63 -0.35 -10.87
N LEU A 31 -1.48 0.78 -10.19
CA LEU A 31 -2.57 1.74 -10.08
C LEU A 31 -2.90 2.36 -11.43
N GLU A 32 -1.89 2.63 -12.22
CA GLU A 32 -2.12 3.15 -13.57
C GLU A 32 -2.87 2.14 -14.42
N ILE A 33 -2.49 0.88 -14.31
CA ILE A 33 -3.17 -0.18 -15.03
C ILE A 33 -4.62 -0.29 -14.60
N LEU A 34 -4.86 -0.22 -13.32
CA LEU A 34 -6.22 -0.24 -12.79
C LEU A 34 -7.03 0.92 -13.35
N GLN A 35 -6.44 2.10 -13.35
CA GLN A 35 -7.13 3.28 -13.82
C GLN A 35 -7.50 3.14 -15.30
N ASP A 36 -6.62 2.57 -16.08
CA ASP A 36 -6.90 2.33 -17.50
C ASP A 36 -8.00 1.31 -17.69
N LYS A 37 -7.98 0.26 -16.88
CA LYS A 37 -8.95 -0.81 -17.04
C LYS A 37 -10.37 -0.41 -16.69
N VAL A 38 -10.52 0.35 -15.62
CA VAL A 38 -11.85 0.73 -15.16
C VAL A 38 -12.20 2.16 -15.50
N ASN A 39 -11.24 2.91 -16.04
CA ASN A 39 -11.46 4.27 -16.46
C ASN A 39 -11.94 5.15 -15.32
N CYS A 40 -11.28 5.03 -14.16
CA CYS A 40 -11.68 5.78 -12.99
C CYS A 40 -10.91 7.09 -12.86
N PRO A 41 -11.46 8.07 -12.15
CA PRO A 41 -10.77 9.34 -11.95
C PRO A 41 -9.70 9.22 -10.88
N ASP A 42 -8.85 10.24 -10.81
CA ASP A 42 -7.75 10.25 -9.85
C ASP A 42 -8.24 10.20 -8.41
N ASN A 43 -9.36 10.84 -8.12
CA ASN A 43 -9.81 10.83 -6.73
C ASN A 43 -10.25 9.44 -6.29
N PHE A 44 -10.67 8.59 -7.21
CA PHE A 44 -10.96 7.20 -6.83
C PHE A 44 -9.67 6.50 -6.42
N ILE A 45 -8.59 6.73 -7.15
CA ILE A 45 -7.31 6.11 -6.81
C ILE A 45 -6.86 6.58 -5.43
N TYR A 46 -7.07 7.84 -5.12
CA TYR A 46 -6.72 8.38 -3.82
C TYR A 46 -7.50 7.66 -2.70
N GLU A 47 -8.80 7.47 -2.90
CA GLU A 47 -9.62 6.79 -1.92
C GLU A 47 -9.28 5.31 -1.83
N PHE A 48 -8.96 4.71 -2.96
CA PHE A 48 -8.55 3.32 -3.00
C PHE A 48 -7.28 3.11 -2.16
N LEU A 49 -6.32 4.02 -2.32
CA LEU A 49 -5.10 3.97 -1.52
C LEU A 49 -5.40 4.18 -0.04
N GLY A 50 -6.35 5.03 0.26
CA GLY A 50 -6.75 5.23 1.64
C GLY A 50 -7.32 3.97 2.26
N ALA A 51 -8.06 3.19 1.48
CA ALA A 51 -8.58 1.92 1.98
C ALA A 51 -7.43 0.95 2.27
N ILE A 52 -6.46 0.90 1.38
CA ILE A 52 -5.30 0.04 1.61
C ILE A 52 -4.54 0.51 2.84
N GLN A 53 -4.38 1.80 2.99
CA GLN A 53 -3.66 2.36 4.13
C GLN A 53 -4.31 1.93 5.44
N LYS A 54 -5.61 1.87 5.48
CA LYS A 54 -6.31 1.46 6.69
C LYS A 54 -6.05 0.01 7.06
N GLU A 55 -5.77 -0.83 6.06
CA GLU A 55 -5.46 -2.22 6.32
C GLU A 55 -4.13 -2.37 7.03
N TRP A 56 -3.32 -1.35 6.98
CA TRP A 56 -1.99 -1.40 7.57
C TRP A 56 -1.87 -0.55 8.82
N ASP A 57 -2.99 -0.32 9.50
CA ASP A 57 -2.87 0.34 10.76
C ASP A 57 -2.24 -0.65 11.73
N HIS A 58 -1.66 -0.11 12.78
CA HIS A 58 -0.74 -0.90 13.61
C HIS A 58 -1.40 -1.96 14.46
N THR A 59 -2.71 -2.09 14.45
CA THR A 59 -3.34 -3.04 15.34
C THR A 59 -3.47 -4.43 14.79
N SER A 60 -3.82 -4.60 13.53
CA SER A 60 -3.95 -5.95 13.02
C SER A 60 -3.95 -5.91 11.51
N CYS A 61 -2.89 -5.36 10.99
CA CYS A 61 -2.83 -5.08 9.56
C CYS A 61 -2.95 -6.33 8.70
N LYS A 62 -2.36 -7.42 9.11
CA LYS A 62 -2.41 -8.61 8.26
C LYS A 62 -3.81 -9.18 8.13
N ILE A 63 -4.57 -9.12 9.22
CA ILE A 63 -5.94 -9.60 9.19
C ILE A 63 -6.79 -8.67 8.34
N LYS A 64 -6.56 -7.38 8.46
CA LYS A 64 -7.33 -6.41 7.69
C LYS A 64 -7.01 -6.48 6.21
N ALA A 65 -5.77 -6.74 5.87
CA ALA A 65 -5.40 -6.89 4.47
C ALA A 65 -6.14 -8.04 3.84
N LYS A 66 -6.32 -9.12 4.58
CA LYS A 66 -7.07 -10.25 4.11
C LYS A 66 -8.54 -9.88 3.88
N ASN A 67 -9.10 -9.13 4.82
CA ASN A 67 -10.48 -8.67 4.70
C ASN A 67 -10.64 -7.73 3.51
N PHE A 68 -9.67 -6.90 3.27
CA PHE A 68 -9.71 -5.99 2.14
C PHE A 68 -9.80 -6.77 0.83
N LYS A 69 -8.99 -7.82 0.71
CA LYS A 69 -9.03 -8.66 -0.47
C LYS A 69 -10.40 -9.26 -0.69
N ASN A 70 -11.00 -9.76 0.37
CA ASN A 70 -12.33 -10.36 0.26
C ASN A 70 -13.39 -9.35 -0.11
N LYS A 71 -13.19 -8.11 0.29
CA LYS A 71 -14.20 -7.08 0.11
C LYS A 71 -14.15 -6.45 -1.28
N TYR A 72 -12.96 -6.27 -1.81
CA TYR A 72 -12.78 -5.52 -3.04
C TYR A 72 -12.34 -6.38 -4.24
N ILE A 73 -11.93 -7.57 -3.98
CA ILE A 73 -11.48 -8.46 -5.03
C ILE A 73 -12.24 -9.76 -5.02
#